data_688132361504f81227b118dd2c0a4f93
#
_entry.id   688132361504f81227b118dd2c0a4f93
#
_cell.length_a   1.000
_cell.length_b   1.000
_cell.length_c   1.000
_cell.angle_alpha   90.00
_cell.angle_beta   90.00
_cell.angle_gamma   90.00
#
_symmetry.space_group_name_H-M   'P 1'
#
loop_
_entity.id
_entity.type
_entity.pdbx_description
1 polymer ?
#
loop_
_entity_poly.entity_id
_entity_poly.type
_entity_poly.pdbx_seq_one_letter_code
_entity_poly.pdbx_strand_id
1 'polypeptide(L)'
;EELLERLASGENLPLFTSCCPAWVKFCENRYPDLAKNLSTCRSPQQMFGAVIREYYKDPEKNEGKRIVSVSIMPCTAKKFECKRPEFNDSGYQDVDISITVVELAKMIRTAGIDFDDLDDHPFDSPFGLGSGAGQIFGSTGGVMEAALRTVSEVVTGKPLQKLEFEAVRGLDSVREAELTLNGQTLKVAIVHGLSNVKPLLEQIQDGTSPYHFIEVMACEGGCIGGGGNEPKTMKKVHERQR
;
A
#
# COMPACT_ATOMS: atom_id res chain seq x y z
N GLU A 1 7.19 -11.95 -7.11
CA GLU A 1 8.36 -12.11 -8.00
C GLU A 1 9.56 -11.33 -7.45
N GLU A 2 9.54 -9.97 -7.38
CA GLU A 2 10.68 -9.15 -6.97
C GLU A 2 11.32 -9.58 -5.62
N LEU A 3 10.53 -9.88 -4.58
CA LEU A 3 11.06 -10.37 -3.32
C LEU A 3 11.84 -11.68 -3.49
N LEU A 4 11.33 -12.62 -4.28
CA LEU A 4 11.98 -13.91 -4.52
C LEU A 4 13.27 -13.74 -5.33
N GLU A 5 13.30 -12.83 -6.30
CA GLU A 5 14.49 -12.51 -7.08
C GLU A 5 15.58 -11.89 -6.20
N ARG A 6 15.21 -10.94 -5.34
CA ARG A 6 16.15 -10.33 -4.39
C ARG A 6 16.67 -11.30 -3.33
N LEU A 7 15.82 -12.21 -2.86
CA LEU A 7 16.25 -13.29 -1.96
C LEU A 7 17.23 -14.26 -2.63
N ALA A 8 17.03 -14.54 -3.92
CA ALA A 8 17.93 -15.42 -4.68
C ALA A 8 19.27 -14.75 -5.00
N SER A 9 19.27 -13.46 -5.33
CA SER A 9 20.49 -12.71 -5.64
C SER A 9 21.24 -12.22 -4.41
N GLY A 10 20.55 -12.01 -3.29
CA GLY A 10 21.08 -11.35 -2.09
C GLY A 10 21.25 -9.84 -2.23
N GLU A 11 20.78 -9.25 -3.34
CA GLU A 11 20.99 -7.83 -3.64
C GLU A 11 19.82 -6.95 -3.17
N ASN A 12 20.12 -5.72 -2.75
CA ASN A 12 19.14 -4.70 -2.35
C ASN A 12 18.14 -5.17 -1.29
N LEU A 13 18.60 -5.98 -0.35
CA LEU A 13 17.85 -6.37 0.84
C LEU A 13 18.18 -5.46 2.03
N PRO A 14 17.23 -5.24 2.95
CA PRO A 14 15.82 -5.67 2.87
C PRO A 14 15.06 -4.93 1.75
N LEU A 15 14.08 -5.61 1.16
CA LEU A 15 13.11 -4.99 0.28
C LEU A 15 12.14 -4.12 1.10
N PHE A 16 11.91 -2.88 0.70
CA PHE A 16 10.86 -2.04 1.26
C PHE A 16 9.60 -2.04 0.41
N THR A 17 8.44 -2.01 1.04
CA THR A 17 7.19 -1.71 0.31
C THR A 17 7.23 -0.29 -0.25
N SER A 18 6.63 -0.08 -1.43
CA SER A 18 6.52 1.21 -2.14
C SER A 18 5.08 1.74 -2.25
N CYS A 19 4.13 1.09 -1.58
CA CYS A 19 2.72 1.44 -1.63
C CYS A 19 2.37 2.79 -0.95
N CYS A 20 3.21 3.26 -0.01
CA CYS A 20 3.02 4.52 0.71
C CYS A 20 3.83 5.66 0.09
N PRO A 21 3.22 6.61 -0.65
CA PRO A 21 3.95 7.68 -1.35
C PRO A 21 4.66 8.65 -0.40
N ALA A 22 4.18 8.82 0.82
CA ALA A 22 4.85 9.66 1.82
C ALA A 22 6.15 9.00 2.30
N TRP A 23 6.16 7.67 2.46
CA TRP A 23 7.36 6.90 2.77
C TRP A 23 8.36 6.95 1.61
N VAL A 24 7.90 6.68 0.39
CA VAL A 24 8.77 6.73 -0.81
C VAL A 24 9.45 8.09 -0.90
N LYS A 25 8.67 9.18 -0.79
CA LYS A 25 9.22 10.55 -0.84
C LYS A 25 10.19 10.85 0.30
N PHE A 26 9.92 10.35 1.49
CA PHE A 26 10.82 10.47 2.64
C PHE A 26 12.14 9.74 2.39
N CYS A 27 12.08 8.51 1.88
CA CYS A 27 13.24 7.70 1.55
C CYS A 27 14.11 8.40 0.49
N GLU A 28 13.50 8.79 -0.63
CA GLU A 28 14.19 9.50 -1.72
C GLU A 28 14.91 10.77 -1.26
N ASN A 29 14.31 11.53 -0.36
CA ASN A 29 14.85 12.82 0.07
C ASN A 29 15.86 12.71 1.22
N ARG A 30 15.72 11.74 2.10
CA ARG A 30 16.49 11.64 3.34
C ARG A 30 17.49 10.50 3.34
N TYR A 31 17.22 9.46 2.56
CA TYR A 31 17.99 8.24 2.48
C TYR A 31 18.14 7.78 1.01
N PRO A 32 18.67 8.65 0.10
CA PRO A 32 18.72 8.35 -1.33
C PRO A 32 19.49 7.06 -1.64
N ASP A 33 20.50 6.71 -0.83
CA ASP A 33 21.26 5.47 -0.98
C ASP A 33 20.45 4.21 -0.72
N LEU A 34 19.33 4.33 0.02
CA LEU A 34 18.39 3.25 0.27
C LEU A 34 17.21 3.22 -0.71
N ALA A 35 17.12 4.16 -1.65
CA ALA A 35 16.08 4.16 -2.67
C ALA A 35 16.10 2.87 -3.52
N LYS A 36 17.25 2.25 -3.71
CA LYS A 36 17.43 0.96 -4.38
C LYS A 36 16.73 -0.21 -3.64
N ASN A 37 16.47 -0.05 -2.35
CA ASN A 37 15.78 -1.03 -1.54
C ASN A 37 14.24 -0.91 -1.63
N LEU A 38 13.71 0.20 -2.16
CA LEU A 38 12.28 0.32 -2.44
C LEU A 38 11.86 -0.70 -3.50
N SER A 39 10.66 -1.25 -3.35
CA SER A 39 10.07 -2.08 -4.41
C SER A 39 9.86 -1.25 -5.66
N THR A 40 10.14 -1.86 -6.81
CA THR A 40 9.87 -1.31 -8.13
C THR A 40 8.38 -1.37 -8.49
N CYS A 41 7.57 -2.09 -7.70
CA CYS A 41 6.13 -2.16 -7.88
C CYS A 41 5.48 -0.79 -7.65
N ARG A 42 4.53 -0.44 -8.50
CA ARG A 42 3.65 0.71 -8.29
C ARG A 42 2.76 0.49 -7.06
N SER A 43 2.26 1.57 -6.49
CA SER A 43 1.25 1.44 -5.45
C SER A 43 -0.04 0.81 -6.01
N PRO A 44 -0.88 0.17 -5.17
CA PRO A 44 -2.18 -0.37 -5.62
C PRO A 44 -3.04 0.66 -6.36
N GLN A 45 -3.00 1.94 -5.97
CA GLN A 45 -3.67 3.01 -6.70
C GLN A 45 -3.19 3.11 -8.15
N GLN A 46 -1.88 3.14 -8.36
CA GLN A 46 -1.30 3.30 -9.69
C GLN A 46 -1.43 2.01 -10.51
N MET A 47 -1.26 0.84 -9.88
CA MET A 47 -1.50 -0.44 -10.56
C MET A 47 -2.92 -0.53 -11.10
N PHE A 48 -3.92 -0.20 -10.28
CA PHE A 48 -5.31 -0.26 -10.68
C PHE A 48 -5.64 0.81 -11.71
N GLY A 49 -5.05 2.01 -11.58
CA GLY A 49 -5.16 3.06 -12.59
C GLY A 49 -4.65 2.62 -13.96
N ALA A 50 -3.47 1.98 -14.00
CA ALA A 50 -2.91 1.42 -15.23
C ALA A 50 -3.81 0.34 -15.85
N VAL A 51 -4.38 -0.55 -15.03
CA VAL A 51 -5.33 -1.58 -15.47
C VAL A 51 -6.61 -0.97 -16.04
N ILE A 52 -7.17 0.06 -15.38
CA ILE A 52 -8.33 0.80 -15.88
C ILE A 52 -8.03 1.43 -17.24
N ARG A 53 -6.86 2.08 -17.38
CA ARG A 53 -6.43 2.70 -18.65
C ARG A 53 -6.38 1.68 -19.77
N GLU A 54 -5.75 0.55 -19.55
CA GLU A 54 -5.63 -0.50 -20.56
C GLU A 54 -6.98 -1.12 -20.90
N TYR A 55 -7.83 -1.38 -19.90
CA TYR A 55 -9.17 -1.94 -20.12
C TYR A 55 -10.06 -1.03 -20.96
N TYR A 56 -10.10 0.27 -20.66
CA TYR A 56 -10.91 1.26 -21.37
C TYR A 56 -10.22 1.90 -22.57
N LYS A 57 -9.08 1.39 -23.00
CA LYS A 57 -8.45 1.76 -24.27
C LYS A 57 -9.27 1.25 -25.47
N ASP A 58 -10.01 0.18 -25.25
CA ASP A 58 -10.94 -0.40 -26.23
C ASP A 58 -12.13 0.54 -26.47
N PRO A 59 -12.34 1.02 -27.74
CA PRO A 59 -13.46 1.91 -28.07
C PRO A 59 -14.84 1.34 -27.78
N GLU A 60 -15.01 0.01 -27.81
CA GLU A 60 -16.27 -0.64 -27.46
C GLU A 60 -16.59 -0.50 -25.98
N LYS A 61 -15.57 -0.52 -25.13
CA LYS A 61 -15.73 -0.40 -23.66
C LYS A 61 -15.88 1.04 -23.18
N ASN A 62 -15.24 2.00 -23.86
CA ASN A 62 -15.32 3.41 -23.50
C ASN A 62 -16.42 4.18 -24.24
N GLU A 63 -17.13 3.54 -25.18
CA GLU A 63 -18.19 4.16 -26.01
C GLU A 63 -17.72 5.43 -26.72
N GLY A 64 -16.44 5.52 -27.09
CA GLY A 64 -15.84 6.71 -27.67
C GLY A 64 -15.69 7.89 -26.69
N LYS A 65 -15.91 7.68 -25.38
CA LYS A 65 -15.79 8.71 -24.35
C LYS A 65 -14.37 8.77 -23.79
N ARG A 66 -13.98 9.96 -23.36
CA ARG A 66 -12.76 10.13 -22.57
C ARG A 66 -12.97 9.59 -21.16
N ILE A 67 -12.13 8.66 -20.75
CA ILE A 67 -12.12 8.13 -19.38
C ILE A 67 -11.28 9.03 -18.48
N VAL A 68 -11.84 9.41 -17.34
CA VAL A 68 -11.16 10.14 -16.27
C VAL A 68 -11.14 9.25 -15.03
N SER A 69 -9.94 8.84 -14.61
CA SER A 69 -9.73 8.01 -13.44
C SER A 69 -9.64 8.86 -12.17
N VAL A 70 -10.56 8.65 -11.24
CA VAL A 70 -10.60 9.38 -9.97
C VAL A 70 -10.47 8.39 -8.83
N SER A 71 -9.43 8.54 -8.01
CA SER A 71 -9.25 7.75 -6.80
C SER A 71 -9.77 8.49 -5.56
N ILE A 72 -10.42 7.75 -4.66
CA ILE A 72 -10.89 8.25 -3.36
C ILE A 72 -10.05 7.59 -2.29
N MET A 73 -9.24 8.40 -1.59
CA MET A 73 -8.19 7.88 -0.72
C MET A 73 -8.25 8.46 0.70
N PRO A 74 -7.92 7.66 1.73
CA PRO A 74 -7.72 8.16 3.08
C PRO A 74 -6.41 8.96 3.25
N CYS A 75 -5.76 9.34 2.16
CA CYS A 75 -4.38 9.78 2.09
C CYS A 75 -4.26 11.06 1.27
N THR A 76 -3.55 12.07 1.80
CA THR A 76 -3.25 13.32 1.07
C THR A 76 -2.05 13.16 0.13
N ALA A 77 -1.09 12.29 0.46
CA ALA A 77 0.10 12.07 -0.35
C ALA A 77 -0.19 11.35 -1.69
N LYS A 78 -1.32 10.66 -1.81
CA LYS A 78 -1.80 10.08 -3.07
C LYS A 78 -2.04 11.12 -4.16
N LYS A 79 -2.40 12.35 -3.79
CA LYS A 79 -2.50 13.50 -4.71
C LYS A 79 -1.16 13.86 -5.35
N PHE A 80 -0.08 13.79 -4.57
CA PHE A 80 1.27 13.97 -5.07
C PHE A 80 1.69 12.80 -5.97
N GLU A 81 1.41 11.57 -5.55
CA GLU A 81 1.75 10.36 -6.30
C GLU A 81 1.17 10.39 -7.73
N CYS A 82 -0.10 10.78 -7.90
CA CYS A 82 -0.73 10.88 -9.22
C CYS A 82 -0.01 11.83 -10.19
N LYS A 83 0.81 12.75 -9.68
CA LYS A 83 1.51 13.75 -10.51
C LYS A 83 2.95 13.36 -10.84
N ARG A 84 3.41 12.21 -10.36
CA ARG A 84 4.77 11.74 -10.64
C ARG A 84 4.88 11.34 -12.11
N PRO A 85 5.96 11.75 -12.80
CA PRO A 85 6.11 11.54 -14.25
C PRO A 85 6.24 10.06 -14.64
N GLU A 86 6.74 9.21 -13.73
CA GLU A 86 6.89 7.78 -13.98
C GLU A 86 5.58 6.99 -14.06
N PHE A 87 4.44 7.60 -13.73
CA PHE A 87 3.12 6.97 -13.80
C PHE A 87 2.33 7.43 -15.05
N ASN A 88 3.01 7.45 -16.20
CA ASN A 88 2.50 7.97 -17.46
C ASN A 88 2.95 7.11 -18.67
N ASP A 89 3.17 5.82 -18.50
CA ASP A 89 3.70 4.95 -19.56
C ASP A 89 2.76 4.82 -20.76
N SER A 90 1.45 4.95 -20.54
CA SER A 90 0.43 4.93 -21.61
C SER A 90 0.29 6.25 -22.38
N GLY A 91 1.08 7.28 -22.06
CA GLY A 91 0.94 8.65 -22.55
C GLY A 91 -0.09 9.49 -21.79
N TYR A 92 -0.72 8.90 -20.77
CA TYR A 92 -1.67 9.54 -19.86
C TYR A 92 -1.35 9.11 -18.43
N GLN A 93 -1.64 9.97 -17.46
CA GLN A 93 -1.49 9.59 -16.05
C GLN A 93 -2.36 8.36 -15.73
N ASP A 94 -1.82 7.40 -14.99
CA ASP A 94 -2.57 6.20 -14.60
C ASP A 94 -3.82 6.57 -13.79
N VAL A 95 -3.70 7.59 -12.92
CA VAL A 95 -4.81 8.18 -12.18
C VAL A 95 -4.81 9.69 -12.41
N ASP A 96 -5.89 10.24 -12.97
CA ASP A 96 -5.97 11.67 -13.30
C ASP A 96 -6.10 12.53 -12.03
N ILE A 97 -6.96 12.09 -11.11
CA ILE A 97 -7.33 12.87 -9.92
C ILE A 97 -7.36 11.95 -8.70
N SER A 98 -6.80 12.41 -7.60
CA SER A 98 -6.98 11.79 -6.29
C SER A 98 -7.66 12.77 -5.35
N ILE A 99 -8.80 12.38 -4.78
CA ILE A 99 -9.50 13.12 -3.74
C ILE A 99 -9.50 12.34 -2.44
N THR A 100 -9.60 13.06 -1.33
CA THR A 100 -9.69 12.42 -0.01
C THR A 100 -11.12 12.04 0.33
N VAL A 101 -11.30 11.13 1.29
CA VAL A 101 -12.62 10.75 1.82
C VAL A 101 -13.37 11.98 2.35
N VAL A 102 -12.66 12.89 3.04
CA VAL A 102 -13.26 14.13 3.56
C VAL A 102 -13.70 15.06 2.42
N GLU A 103 -12.92 15.15 1.35
CA GLU A 103 -13.31 15.95 0.17
C GLU A 103 -14.54 15.37 -0.52
N LEU A 104 -14.60 14.04 -0.70
CA LEU A 104 -15.81 13.40 -1.25
C LEU A 104 -17.03 13.68 -0.37
N ALA A 105 -16.92 13.51 0.93
CA ALA A 105 -18.02 13.81 1.86
C ALA A 105 -18.48 15.28 1.75
N LYS A 106 -17.54 16.22 1.56
CA LYS A 106 -17.86 17.60 1.30
C LYS A 106 -18.59 17.81 -0.04
N MET A 107 -18.15 17.13 -1.09
CA MET A 107 -18.79 17.20 -2.41
C MET A 107 -20.23 16.71 -2.36
N ILE A 108 -20.48 15.59 -1.71
CA ILE A 108 -21.83 15.01 -1.52
C ILE A 108 -22.74 16.02 -0.82
N ARG A 109 -22.29 16.60 0.32
CA ARG A 109 -23.06 17.61 1.06
C ARG A 109 -23.31 18.85 0.22
N THR A 110 -22.31 19.33 -0.53
CA THR A 110 -22.44 20.52 -1.38
C THR A 110 -23.43 20.30 -2.54
N ALA A 111 -23.49 19.06 -3.05
CA ALA A 111 -24.46 18.68 -4.07
C ALA A 111 -25.90 18.51 -3.53
N GLY A 112 -26.10 18.62 -2.22
CA GLY A 112 -27.42 18.45 -1.59
C GLY A 112 -27.92 17.00 -1.63
N ILE A 113 -27.01 16.03 -1.77
CA ILE A 113 -27.38 14.60 -1.77
C ILE A 113 -27.57 14.16 -0.33
N ASP A 114 -28.79 13.70 -0.01
CA ASP A 114 -29.06 13.01 1.25
C ASP A 114 -28.66 11.54 1.12
N PHE A 115 -27.70 11.13 1.95
CA PHE A 115 -27.13 9.79 1.87
C PHE A 115 -28.09 8.72 2.40
N ASP A 116 -28.99 9.11 3.32
CA ASP A 116 -29.96 8.21 3.94
C ASP A 116 -31.14 7.90 3.00
N ASP A 117 -31.36 8.74 1.99
CA ASP A 117 -32.40 8.57 0.97
C ASP A 117 -31.96 7.79 -0.29
N LEU A 118 -30.68 7.32 -0.32
CA LEU A 118 -30.17 6.59 -1.47
C LEU A 118 -30.47 5.08 -1.36
N ASP A 119 -30.92 4.52 -2.47
CA ASP A 119 -31.02 3.07 -2.60
C ASP A 119 -29.63 2.43 -2.73
N ASP A 120 -29.48 1.22 -2.15
CA ASP A 120 -28.27 0.42 -2.31
C ASP A 120 -28.13 -0.09 -3.75
N HIS A 121 -26.99 0.21 -4.37
CA HIS A 121 -26.62 -0.30 -5.67
C HIS A 121 -25.28 -1.03 -5.61
N PRO A 122 -25.11 -2.15 -6.36
CA PRO A 122 -23.83 -2.79 -6.46
C PRO A 122 -22.83 -1.90 -7.21
N PHE A 123 -21.54 -2.09 -6.93
CA PHE A 123 -20.48 -1.48 -7.73
C PHE A 123 -20.41 -2.12 -9.12
N ASP A 124 -20.05 -1.34 -10.12
CA ASP A 124 -19.61 -1.87 -11.41
C ASP A 124 -18.34 -2.71 -11.20
N SER A 125 -18.36 -3.92 -11.72
CA SER A 125 -17.28 -4.88 -11.48
C SER A 125 -16.71 -5.43 -12.80
N PRO A 126 -16.07 -4.58 -13.63
CA PRO A 126 -15.51 -5.03 -14.91
C PRO A 126 -14.42 -6.09 -14.75
N PHE A 127 -13.81 -6.18 -13.57
CA PHE A 127 -12.74 -7.14 -13.24
C PHE A 127 -13.18 -8.19 -12.21
N GLY A 128 -14.46 -8.28 -11.90
CA GLY A 128 -15.00 -9.17 -10.88
C GLY A 128 -14.95 -8.60 -9.47
N LEU A 129 -15.19 -9.48 -8.48
CA LEU A 129 -15.20 -9.09 -7.07
C LEU A 129 -13.77 -8.94 -6.54
N GLY A 130 -13.57 -7.98 -5.66
CA GLY A 130 -12.31 -7.78 -4.96
C GLY A 130 -11.95 -8.96 -4.03
N SER A 131 -10.66 -9.15 -3.80
CA SER A 131 -10.16 -10.15 -2.85
C SER A 131 -10.10 -9.59 -1.42
N GLY A 132 -10.04 -10.51 -0.43
CA GLY A 132 -9.82 -10.15 0.97
C GLY A 132 -8.50 -9.40 1.22
N ALA A 133 -7.49 -9.57 0.35
CA ALA A 133 -6.24 -8.82 0.41
C ALA A 133 -6.46 -7.31 0.29
N GLY A 134 -7.35 -6.87 -0.60
CA GLY A 134 -7.69 -5.45 -0.75
C GLY A 134 -8.30 -4.84 0.51
N GLN A 135 -9.04 -5.62 1.28
CA GLN A 135 -9.68 -5.16 2.52
C GLN A 135 -8.67 -4.88 3.63
N ILE A 136 -7.59 -5.67 3.73
CA ILE A 136 -6.60 -5.52 4.79
C ILE A 136 -5.51 -4.49 4.47
N PHE A 137 -5.36 -4.05 3.22
CA PHE A 137 -4.31 -3.09 2.81
C PHE A 137 -4.37 -1.76 3.55
N GLY A 138 -5.52 -1.36 4.04
CA GLY A 138 -5.70 -0.12 4.80
C GLY A 138 -5.07 -0.15 6.20
N SER A 139 -4.81 -1.31 6.74
CA SER A 139 -4.25 -1.51 8.08
C SER A 139 -2.74 -1.75 8.01
N THR A 140 -2.01 -1.33 9.07
CA THR A 140 -0.59 -1.65 9.19
C THR A 140 -0.37 -3.16 9.25
N GLY A 141 0.54 -3.68 8.46
CA GLY A 141 0.82 -5.11 8.29
C GLY A 141 -0.03 -5.80 7.22
N GLY A 142 -1.07 -5.14 6.70
CA GLY A 142 -1.97 -5.76 5.72
C GLY A 142 -1.33 -6.02 4.37
N VAL A 143 -0.47 -5.12 3.90
CA VAL A 143 0.28 -5.32 2.65
C VAL A 143 1.29 -6.44 2.81
N MET A 144 2.01 -6.47 3.94
CA MET A 144 2.95 -7.54 4.28
C MET A 144 2.24 -8.89 4.34
N GLU A 145 1.13 -8.99 5.06
CA GLU A 145 0.37 -10.23 5.17
C GLU A 145 -0.10 -10.74 3.80
N ALA A 146 -0.64 -9.86 2.96
CA ALA A 146 -1.08 -10.23 1.61
C ALA A 146 0.10 -10.72 0.73
N ALA A 147 1.24 -10.03 0.81
CA ALA A 147 2.45 -10.43 0.09
C ALA A 147 2.96 -11.80 0.56
N LEU A 148 3.05 -12.02 1.87
CA LEU A 148 3.53 -13.28 2.43
C LEU A 148 2.59 -14.46 2.15
N ARG A 149 1.28 -14.25 2.14
CA ARG A 149 0.30 -15.26 1.72
C ARG A 149 0.56 -15.69 0.27
N THR A 150 0.72 -14.73 -0.62
CA THR A 150 1.02 -15.00 -2.04
C THR A 150 2.37 -15.70 -2.20
N VAL A 151 3.41 -15.25 -1.52
CA VAL A 151 4.74 -15.89 -1.58
C VAL A 151 4.68 -17.33 -1.07
N SER A 152 3.99 -17.57 0.05
CA SER A 152 3.83 -18.93 0.59
C SER A 152 3.13 -19.86 -0.42
N GLU A 153 2.05 -19.39 -1.00
CA GLU A 153 1.28 -20.19 -1.97
C GLU A 153 2.08 -20.47 -3.23
N VAL A 154 2.79 -19.49 -3.79
CA VAL A 154 3.64 -19.65 -4.96
C VAL A 154 4.81 -20.60 -4.71
N VAL A 155 5.46 -20.50 -3.54
CA VAL A 155 6.67 -21.27 -3.22
C VAL A 155 6.33 -22.68 -2.73
N THR A 156 5.27 -22.85 -1.97
CA THR A 156 4.95 -24.13 -1.30
C THR A 156 3.75 -24.85 -1.90
N GLY A 157 2.94 -24.17 -2.74
CA GLY A 157 1.66 -24.68 -3.23
C GLY A 157 0.57 -24.76 -2.15
N LYS A 158 0.80 -24.15 -0.99
CA LYS A 158 -0.12 -24.22 0.16
C LYS A 158 -0.42 -22.82 0.68
N PRO A 159 -1.66 -22.55 1.12
CA PRO A 159 -1.99 -21.30 1.76
C PRO A 159 -1.18 -21.13 3.05
N LEU A 160 -0.76 -19.89 3.29
CA LEU A 160 -0.09 -19.53 4.54
C LEU A 160 -1.05 -19.74 5.73
N GLN A 161 -0.57 -20.42 6.75
CA GLN A 161 -1.24 -20.45 8.05
C GLN A 161 -1.18 -19.05 8.69
N LYS A 162 -1.97 -18.82 9.74
CA LYS A 162 -1.99 -17.53 10.46
C LYS A 162 -0.56 -17.13 10.84
N LEU A 163 -0.16 -15.94 10.39
CA LEU A 163 1.11 -15.33 10.78
C LEU A 163 0.86 -14.34 11.92
N GLU A 164 1.55 -14.49 13.01
CA GLU A 164 1.48 -13.56 14.13
C GLU A 164 2.70 -12.65 14.14
N PHE A 165 2.45 -11.35 14.25
CA PHE A 165 3.49 -10.34 14.36
C PHE A 165 3.70 -9.99 15.82
N GLU A 166 4.94 -10.12 16.28
CA GLU A 166 5.34 -9.78 17.63
C GLU A 166 5.91 -8.35 17.72
N ALA A 167 5.65 -7.69 18.84
CA ALA A 167 6.22 -6.38 19.10
C ALA A 167 7.74 -6.45 19.29
N VAL A 168 8.48 -5.59 18.62
CA VAL A 168 9.93 -5.50 18.78
C VAL A 168 10.23 -4.76 20.10
N ARG A 169 11.02 -5.36 20.97
CA ARG A 169 11.37 -4.79 22.27
C ARG A 169 12.04 -3.42 22.12
N GLY A 170 11.45 -2.42 22.74
CA GLY A 170 11.95 -1.03 22.70
C GLY A 170 11.58 -0.23 21.45
N LEU A 171 10.76 -0.81 20.55
CA LEU A 171 10.28 -0.17 19.33
C LEU A 171 8.76 -0.31 19.22
N ASP A 172 8.02 0.53 19.92
CA ASP A 172 6.56 0.42 20.13
C ASP A 172 5.71 0.34 18.84
N SER A 173 6.23 0.89 17.74
CA SER A 173 5.54 0.94 16.45
C SER A 173 6.15 -0.01 15.41
N VAL A 174 7.00 -0.94 15.84
CA VAL A 174 7.62 -1.96 14.99
C VAL A 174 7.20 -3.33 15.49
N ARG A 175 6.72 -4.15 14.57
CA ARG A 175 6.42 -5.56 14.81
C ARG A 175 7.18 -6.42 13.81
N GLU A 176 7.57 -7.60 14.19
CA GLU A 176 8.29 -8.55 13.36
C GLU A 176 7.61 -9.90 13.31
N ALA A 177 7.92 -10.66 12.29
CA ALA A 177 7.55 -12.07 12.19
C ALA A 177 8.63 -12.83 11.45
N GLU A 178 8.68 -14.13 11.70
CA GLU A 178 9.52 -15.08 10.99
C GLU A 178 8.64 -16.11 10.27
N LEU A 179 8.99 -16.40 9.05
CA LEU A 179 8.31 -17.37 8.20
C LEU A 179 9.35 -18.29 7.57
N THR A 180 9.18 -19.59 7.71
CA THR A 180 10.06 -20.57 7.05
C THR A 180 9.38 -21.10 5.79
N LEU A 181 10.01 -20.88 4.65
CA LEU A 181 9.56 -21.34 3.34
C LEU A 181 10.65 -22.23 2.73
N ASN A 182 10.31 -23.48 2.44
CA ASN A 182 11.25 -24.45 1.84
C ASN A 182 12.63 -24.53 2.56
N GLY A 183 12.63 -24.40 3.89
CA GLY A 183 13.86 -24.45 4.69
C GLY A 183 14.63 -23.14 4.79
N GLN A 184 14.19 -22.07 4.15
CA GLN A 184 14.73 -20.71 4.30
C GLN A 184 13.88 -19.91 5.28
N THR A 185 14.50 -19.29 6.25
CA THR A 185 13.82 -18.40 7.20
C THR A 185 13.81 -16.97 6.65
N LEU A 186 12.61 -16.45 6.44
CA LEU A 186 12.36 -15.07 6.06
C LEU A 186 11.96 -14.27 7.29
N LYS A 187 12.78 -13.30 7.67
CA LYS A 187 12.46 -12.37 8.76
C LYS A 187 11.93 -11.06 8.17
N VAL A 188 10.78 -10.63 8.66
CA VAL A 188 10.07 -9.45 8.15
C VAL A 188 9.73 -8.48 9.26
N ALA A 189 9.61 -7.20 8.94
CA ALA A 189 9.16 -6.18 9.87
C ALA A 189 8.04 -5.32 9.26
N ILE A 190 7.16 -4.84 10.12
CA ILE A 190 6.17 -3.81 9.79
C ILE A 190 6.37 -2.63 10.73
N VAL A 191 6.36 -1.42 10.16
CA VAL A 191 6.54 -0.19 10.90
C VAL A 191 5.57 0.87 10.42
N HIS A 192 5.00 1.62 11.36
CA HIS A 192 4.15 2.77 11.05
C HIS A 192 4.60 4.02 11.79
N GLY A 193 4.38 5.19 11.15
CA GLY A 193 4.95 6.46 11.59
C GLY A 193 6.41 6.64 11.14
N LEU A 194 6.68 7.70 10.34
CA LEU A 194 8.02 7.92 9.75
C LEU A 194 9.13 8.13 10.79
N SER A 195 8.80 8.62 11.99
CA SER A 195 9.79 8.75 13.06
C SER A 195 10.29 7.40 13.55
N ASN A 196 9.46 6.37 13.45
CA ASN A 196 9.72 5.03 13.97
C ASN A 196 10.55 4.16 13.03
N VAL A 197 10.69 4.58 11.75
CA VAL A 197 11.49 3.83 10.77
C VAL A 197 13.00 4.03 10.94
N LYS A 198 13.42 5.13 11.57
CA LYS A 198 14.85 5.49 11.67
C LYS A 198 15.75 4.40 12.23
N PRO A 199 15.42 3.73 13.36
CA PRO A 199 16.28 2.66 13.89
C PRO A 199 16.50 1.52 12.90
N LEU A 200 15.48 1.20 12.08
CA LEU A 200 15.62 0.17 11.05
C LEU A 200 16.54 0.63 9.91
N LEU A 201 16.44 1.91 9.51
CA LEU A 201 17.30 2.48 8.47
C LEU A 201 18.77 2.54 8.92
N GLU A 202 19.03 2.87 10.18
CA GLU A 202 20.35 2.87 10.78
C GLU A 202 20.94 1.44 10.76
N GLN A 203 20.18 0.43 11.18
CA GLN A 203 20.60 -0.98 11.10
C GLN A 203 20.94 -1.41 9.66
N ILE A 204 20.21 -0.92 8.65
CA ILE A 204 20.49 -1.25 7.26
C ILE A 204 21.79 -0.58 6.80
N GLN A 205 21.99 0.70 7.15
CA GLN A 205 23.20 1.44 6.81
C GLN A 205 24.44 0.82 7.49
N ASP A 206 24.31 0.32 8.70
CA ASP A 206 25.37 -0.33 9.46
C ASP A 206 25.58 -1.82 9.06
N GLY A 207 24.74 -2.35 8.16
CA GLY A 207 24.80 -3.74 7.73
C GLY A 207 24.38 -4.76 8.80
N THR A 208 23.66 -4.33 9.82
CA THR A 208 23.21 -5.17 10.96
C THR A 208 21.75 -5.55 10.90
N SER A 209 21.02 -5.10 9.90
CA SER A 209 19.59 -5.42 9.75
C SER A 209 19.35 -6.92 9.56
N PRO A 210 18.51 -7.54 10.40
CA PRO A 210 18.17 -8.95 10.24
C PRO A 210 17.03 -9.22 9.25
N TYR A 211 16.43 -8.16 8.69
CA TYR A 211 15.20 -8.26 7.91
C TYR A 211 15.48 -8.46 6.43
N HIS A 212 14.56 -9.19 5.78
CA HIS A 212 14.56 -9.41 4.34
C HIS A 212 13.49 -8.56 3.63
N PHE A 213 12.38 -8.28 4.35
CA PHE A 213 11.28 -7.48 3.81
C PHE A 213 10.69 -6.60 4.91
N ILE A 214 10.48 -5.32 4.60
CA ILE A 214 9.98 -4.33 5.56
C ILE A 214 8.81 -3.57 4.96
N GLU A 215 7.64 -3.61 5.62
CA GLU A 215 6.52 -2.74 5.31
C GLU A 215 6.68 -1.43 6.08
N VAL A 216 6.59 -0.30 5.37
CA VAL A 216 6.60 1.04 5.97
C VAL A 216 5.33 1.80 5.61
N MET A 217 4.59 2.20 6.64
CA MET A 217 3.44 3.09 6.54
C MET A 217 3.73 4.43 7.22
N ALA A 218 3.57 5.54 6.52
CA ALA A 218 3.83 6.87 7.08
C ALA A 218 2.85 7.27 8.18
N CYS A 219 1.61 6.80 8.08
CA CYS A 219 0.55 7.11 9.04
C CYS A 219 0.48 6.08 10.16
N GLU A 220 0.18 6.52 11.38
CA GLU A 220 -0.03 5.63 12.52
C GLU A 220 -1.24 4.73 12.26
N GLY A 221 -1.08 3.44 12.52
CA GLY A 221 -2.09 2.41 12.28
C GLY A 221 -2.31 2.05 10.80
N GLY A 222 -1.57 2.65 9.87
CA GLY A 222 -1.71 2.45 8.43
C GLY A 222 -2.60 3.50 7.75
N CYS A 223 -3.07 3.21 6.53
CA CYS A 223 -3.83 4.16 5.71
C CYS A 223 -5.17 4.59 6.33
N ILE A 224 -5.79 3.76 7.15
CA ILE A 224 -7.02 4.13 7.87
C ILE A 224 -6.81 5.30 8.85
N GLY A 225 -5.58 5.49 9.33
CA GLY A 225 -5.16 6.66 10.12
C GLY A 225 -4.72 7.85 9.27
N GLY A 226 -4.86 7.77 7.95
CA GLY A 226 -4.39 8.77 7.01
C GLY A 226 -5.10 10.12 7.12
N GLY A 227 -4.36 11.21 6.80
CA GLY A 227 -4.85 12.59 6.88
C GLY A 227 -5.96 12.95 5.87
N GLY A 228 -6.36 12.03 5.01
CA GLY A 228 -7.52 12.16 4.12
C GLY A 228 -8.84 11.69 4.74
N ASN A 229 -8.80 11.11 5.93
CA ASN A 229 -9.96 10.77 6.76
C ASN A 229 -10.25 11.90 7.75
N GLU A 230 -11.42 11.84 8.40
CA GLU A 230 -11.71 12.73 9.52
C GLU A 230 -10.68 12.55 10.64
N PRO A 231 -10.28 13.64 11.33
CA PRO A 231 -9.42 13.53 12.50
C PRO A 231 -10.02 12.59 13.54
N LYS A 232 -9.27 11.57 13.94
CA LYS A 232 -9.74 10.54 14.89
C LYS A 232 -8.72 10.34 15.98
N THR A 233 -9.22 10.02 17.15
CA THR A 233 -8.37 9.55 18.24
C THR A 233 -7.84 8.15 17.90
N MET A 234 -6.65 7.82 18.37
CA MET A 234 -6.04 6.48 18.16
C MET A 234 -6.97 5.33 18.58
N LYS A 235 -7.82 5.54 19.59
CA LYS A 235 -8.84 4.57 19.99
C LYS A 235 -9.80 4.21 18.83
N LYS A 236 -10.25 5.21 18.06
CA LYS A 236 -11.12 4.98 16.89
C LYS A 236 -10.38 4.33 15.72
N VAL A 237 -9.07 4.53 15.62
CA VAL A 237 -8.25 3.83 14.63
C VAL A 237 -8.21 2.33 14.96
N HIS A 238 -7.97 1.97 16.21
CA HIS A 238 -7.97 0.56 16.64
C HIS A 238 -9.33 -0.12 16.54
N GLU A 239 -10.43 0.61 16.77
CA GLU A 239 -11.79 0.08 16.60
C GLU A 239 -12.11 -0.28 15.15
N ARG A 240 -11.47 0.38 14.18
CA ARG A 240 -11.64 0.11 12.74
C ARG A 240 -10.74 -1.01 12.19
N GLN A 241 -9.76 -1.43 12.95
CA GLN A 241 -8.85 -2.53 12.59
C GLN A 241 -9.41 -3.91 13.00
N ARG A 242 -10.52 -3.95 13.73
CA ARG A 242 -11.24 -5.15 14.14
C ARG A 242 -12.41 -5.44 13.21
#